data_66c9468a3c069fdc1f216245a1b5764f
#
_entry.id   66c9468a3c069fdc1f216245a1b5764f
#
_cell.length_a   1.000
_cell.length_b   1.000
_cell.length_c   1.000
_cell.angle_alpha   90.00
_cell.angle_beta   90.00
_cell.angle_gamma   90.00
#
_symmetry.space_group_name_H-M   'P 1'
#
loop_
_entity.id
_entity.type
_entity.pdbx_description
1 polymer ?
#
loop_
_entity_poly.entity_id
_entity_poly.type
_entity_poly.pdbx_seq_one_letter_code
_entity_poly.pdbx_strand_id
1 'polypeptide(L)'
;MDKNHTTFENLALLEENLSPSSFSLMLYENAFSKIKLIQEIVKKQTLPVLFVDLDFLFSGYVKSQMLAIPNLSLFNTVESTITGILPKVLTKISTEPHLIIFDSINGLYNTLSNNADSGRVVNSILMLLGQNSKFSNSILVTFALAGKKDNNWVLPNGRQILENENMKKFFISDRSKITIEK
;
A
#
# COMPACT_ATOMS: atom_id res chain seq x y z
N MET A 1 11.94 19.21 24.31
CA MET A 1 11.66 17.93 23.61
C MET A 1 11.71 18.24 22.12
N ASP A 2 12.86 18.00 21.51
CA ASP A 2 13.05 18.21 20.10
C ASP A 2 12.16 17.23 19.32
N LYS A 3 11.20 17.77 18.57
CA LYS A 3 10.45 17.01 17.58
C LYS A 3 11.43 16.73 16.43
N ASN A 4 12.13 15.61 16.52
CA ASN A 4 12.85 15.05 15.37
C ASN A 4 11.82 14.76 14.27
N HIS A 5 11.52 15.75 13.45
CA HIS A 5 10.86 15.58 12.18
C HIS A 5 11.84 14.82 11.27
N THR A 6 11.80 13.51 11.32
CA THR A 6 12.49 12.69 10.32
C THR A 6 11.81 12.96 8.99
N THR A 7 12.32 13.91 8.23
CA THR A 7 11.87 14.20 6.87
C THR A 7 12.33 13.05 5.97
N PHE A 8 11.46 12.57 5.10
CA PHE A 8 11.85 11.56 4.11
C PHE A 8 12.85 12.18 3.12
N GLU A 9 13.98 11.53 2.95
CA GLU A 9 14.91 11.85 1.87
C GLU A 9 14.29 11.40 0.54
N ASN A 10 14.26 12.30 -0.43
CA ASN A 10 13.66 12.08 -1.77
C ASN A 10 12.11 11.94 -1.81
N LEU A 11 11.40 12.59 -0.91
CA LEU A 11 9.92 12.58 -0.95
C LEU A 11 9.37 13.13 -2.29
N ALA A 12 10.05 14.11 -2.91
CA ALA A 12 9.69 14.66 -4.23
C ALA A 12 9.64 13.57 -5.32
N LEU A 13 10.54 12.58 -5.26
CA LEU A 13 10.54 11.45 -6.20
C LEU A 13 9.22 10.66 -6.14
N LEU A 14 8.65 10.51 -4.95
CA LEU A 14 7.37 9.84 -4.77
C LEU A 14 6.23 10.69 -5.34
N GLU A 15 6.23 11.99 -5.08
CA GLU A 15 5.20 12.92 -5.55
C GLU A 15 5.11 12.96 -7.07
N GLU A 16 6.24 13.00 -7.75
CA GLU A 16 6.31 12.97 -9.21
C GLU A 16 5.75 11.68 -9.82
N ASN A 17 5.73 10.60 -9.05
CA ASN A 17 5.33 9.27 -9.52
C ASN A 17 3.95 8.82 -9.05
N LEU A 18 3.37 9.46 -8.03
CA LEU A 18 1.99 9.23 -7.58
C LEU A 18 1.03 10.14 -8.36
N SER A 19 0.67 9.71 -9.53
CA SER A 19 -0.24 10.41 -10.44
C SER A 19 -1.49 9.57 -10.72
N PRO A 20 -2.59 10.16 -11.22
CA PRO A 20 -3.76 9.39 -11.67
C PRO A 20 -3.37 8.22 -12.56
N SER A 21 -4.07 7.10 -12.40
CA SER A 21 -3.80 5.83 -13.08
C SER A 21 -2.47 5.16 -12.74
N SER A 22 -1.75 5.63 -11.70
CA SER A 22 -0.51 4.99 -11.27
C SER A 22 -0.74 3.78 -10.35
N PHE A 23 0.17 2.81 -10.45
CA PHE A 23 0.28 1.69 -9.53
C PHE A 23 1.68 1.67 -8.93
N SER A 24 1.77 1.80 -7.62
CA SER A 24 3.04 1.87 -6.89
C SER A 24 3.13 0.77 -5.83
N LEU A 25 4.25 0.05 -5.83
CA LEU A 25 4.62 -0.92 -4.81
C LEU A 25 5.69 -0.32 -3.90
N MET A 26 5.36 -0.18 -2.62
CA MET A 26 6.24 0.36 -1.58
C MET A 26 6.83 -0.79 -0.77
N LEU A 27 8.10 -1.11 -1.00
CA LEU A 27 8.85 -2.09 -0.21
C LEU A 27 9.50 -1.39 0.98
N TYR A 28 9.18 -1.80 2.20
CA TYR A 28 9.68 -1.17 3.43
C TYR A 28 10.35 -2.18 4.36
N GLU A 29 11.38 -1.72 5.07
CA GLU A 29 12.09 -2.50 6.09
C GLU A 29 11.48 -2.34 7.49
N ASN A 30 10.84 -1.20 7.76
CA ASN A 30 10.39 -0.80 9.09
C ASN A 30 8.95 -0.28 9.07
N ALA A 31 8.09 -0.87 9.90
CA ALA A 31 6.69 -0.48 10.02
C ALA A 31 6.49 1.00 10.44
N PHE A 32 7.44 1.56 11.19
CA PHE A 32 7.38 2.96 11.61
C PHE A 32 7.56 3.92 10.43
N SER A 33 8.53 3.63 9.56
CA SER A 33 8.74 4.38 8.31
C SER A 33 7.53 4.26 7.39
N LYS A 34 6.90 3.07 7.32
CA LYS A 34 5.66 2.86 6.56
C LYS A 34 4.54 3.82 7.01
N ILE A 35 4.22 3.87 8.31
CA ILE A 35 3.13 4.72 8.83
C ILE A 35 3.40 6.20 8.55
N LYS A 36 4.62 6.67 8.77
CA LYS A 36 5.00 8.05 8.43
C LYS A 36 4.81 8.34 6.95
N LEU A 37 5.22 7.41 6.08
CA LEU A 37 5.07 7.59 4.64
C LEU A 37 3.60 7.65 4.21
N ILE A 38 2.74 6.78 4.76
CA ILE A 38 1.30 6.82 4.53
C ILE A 38 0.73 8.20 4.90
N GLN A 39 1.13 8.76 6.04
CA GLN A 39 0.71 10.10 6.45
C GLN A 39 1.11 11.17 5.45
N GLU A 40 2.35 11.12 4.94
CA GLU A 40 2.82 12.09 3.94
C GLU A 40 2.09 11.94 2.60
N ILE A 41 1.85 10.71 2.14
CA ILE A 41 1.08 10.44 0.92
C ILE A 41 -0.33 11.01 1.05
N VAL A 42 -1.03 10.70 2.14
CA VAL A 42 -2.42 11.14 2.36
C VAL A 42 -2.54 12.67 2.47
N LYS A 43 -1.61 13.34 3.16
CA LYS A 43 -1.62 14.80 3.29
C LYS A 43 -1.53 15.55 1.96
N LYS A 44 -0.90 14.93 0.96
CA LYS A 44 -0.62 15.57 -0.33
C LYS A 44 -1.65 15.25 -1.41
N GLN A 45 -2.54 14.28 -1.15
CA GLN A 45 -3.59 13.89 -2.07
C GLN A 45 -4.93 14.53 -1.70
N THR A 46 -5.66 14.95 -2.72
CA THR A 46 -7.02 15.52 -2.57
C THR A 46 -8.11 14.49 -2.82
N LEU A 47 -7.76 13.31 -3.34
CA LEU A 47 -8.70 12.24 -3.63
C LEU A 47 -9.25 11.62 -2.33
N PRO A 48 -10.49 11.13 -2.33
CA PRO A 48 -11.00 10.27 -1.26
C PRO A 48 -10.08 9.07 -1.05
N VAL A 49 -9.88 8.67 0.22
CA VAL A 49 -8.95 7.59 0.57
C VAL A 49 -9.71 6.29 0.81
N LEU A 50 -9.38 5.25 0.05
CA LEU A 50 -9.76 3.87 0.32
C LEU A 50 -8.58 3.14 0.94
N PHE A 51 -8.69 2.77 2.20
CA PHE A 51 -7.64 2.08 2.91
C PHE A 51 -8.05 0.64 3.22
N VAL A 52 -7.31 -0.32 2.68
CA VAL A 52 -7.45 -1.74 3.00
C VAL A 52 -6.34 -2.13 3.96
N ASP A 53 -6.68 -2.29 5.25
CA ASP A 53 -5.73 -2.59 6.33
C ASP A 53 -5.79 -4.07 6.71
N LEU A 54 -4.83 -4.84 6.21
CA LEU A 54 -4.72 -6.27 6.47
C LEU A 54 -3.75 -6.59 7.62
N ASP A 55 -2.94 -5.61 8.03
CA ASP A 55 -1.98 -5.72 9.15
C ASP A 55 -2.56 -5.16 10.46
N PHE A 56 -3.75 -4.53 10.42
CA PHE A 56 -4.45 -3.88 11.55
C PHE A 56 -3.68 -2.74 12.23
N LEU A 57 -2.52 -2.40 11.76
CA LEU A 57 -1.68 -1.36 12.37
C LEU A 57 -2.29 0.02 12.17
N PHE A 58 -2.72 0.33 10.94
CA PHE A 58 -3.30 1.62 10.61
C PHE A 58 -4.68 1.82 11.26
N SER A 59 -5.51 0.78 11.26
CA SER A 59 -6.83 0.80 11.94
C SER A 59 -6.70 1.13 13.43
N GLY A 60 -5.62 0.67 14.08
CA GLY A 60 -5.34 1.01 15.47
C GLY A 60 -5.10 2.50 15.68
N TYR A 61 -4.31 3.14 14.82
CA TYR A 61 -4.04 4.58 14.89
C TYR A 61 -5.30 5.43 14.62
N VAL A 62 -6.13 5.02 13.67
CA VAL A 62 -7.40 5.71 13.37
C VAL A 62 -8.40 5.56 14.54
N LYS A 63 -8.59 4.34 15.06
CA LYS A 63 -9.51 4.07 16.17
C LYS A 63 -9.10 4.77 17.47
N SER A 64 -7.80 4.90 17.73
CA SER A 64 -7.27 5.63 18.89
C SER A 64 -7.28 7.16 18.71
N GLN A 65 -7.81 7.68 17.61
CA GLN A 65 -7.82 9.09 17.24
C GLN A 65 -6.40 9.73 17.14
N MET A 66 -5.38 8.92 17.08
CA MET A 66 -4.00 9.40 16.85
C MET A 66 -3.80 9.86 15.40
N LEU A 67 -4.68 9.44 14.50
CA LEU A 67 -4.67 9.80 13.10
C LEU A 67 -6.08 10.14 12.61
N ALA A 68 -6.27 11.35 12.09
CA ALA A 68 -7.50 11.76 11.43
C ALA A 68 -7.24 11.97 9.94
N ILE A 69 -7.99 11.28 9.09
CA ILE A 69 -7.92 11.42 7.64
C ILE A 69 -9.32 11.77 7.14
N PRO A 70 -9.49 12.93 6.51
CA PRO A 70 -10.77 13.30 5.90
C PRO A 70 -11.10 12.34 4.74
N ASN A 71 -12.39 12.05 4.55
CA ASN A 71 -12.90 11.21 3.47
C ASN A 71 -12.25 9.81 3.40
N LEU A 72 -11.96 9.21 4.58
CA LEU A 72 -11.42 7.87 4.69
C LEU A 72 -12.53 6.81 4.67
N SER A 73 -12.41 5.84 3.77
CA SER A 73 -13.13 4.57 3.81
C SER A 73 -12.15 3.47 4.22
N LEU A 74 -12.29 2.96 5.43
CA LEU A 74 -11.40 1.95 6.00
C LEU A 74 -12.02 0.56 5.91
N PHE A 75 -11.30 -0.41 5.36
CA PHE A 75 -11.67 -1.81 5.26
C PHE A 75 -10.63 -2.68 5.97
N ASN A 76 -11.06 -3.62 6.76
CA ASN A 76 -10.18 -4.59 7.43
C ASN A 76 -10.82 -5.99 7.50
N THR A 77 -10.01 -7.02 7.75
CA THR A 77 -10.46 -8.41 7.76
C THR A 77 -11.15 -8.83 9.06
N VAL A 78 -11.26 -7.96 10.05
CA VAL A 78 -12.11 -8.21 11.24
C VAL A 78 -13.59 -8.08 10.86
N GLU A 79 -13.91 -7.12 9.99
CA GLU A 79 -15.28 -6.82 9.60
C GLU A 79 -15.76 -7.61 8.38
N SER A 80 -14.83 -8.06 7.54
CA SER A 80 -15.16 -8.82 6.32
C SER A 80 -13.94 -9.57 5.79
N THR A 81 -14.16 -10.71 5.15
CA THR A 81 -13.10 -11.45 4.43
C THR A 81 -12.57 -10.63 3.25
N ILE A 82 -11.39 -10.97 2.73
CA ILE A 82 -10.82 -10.29 1.53
C ILE A 82 -11.77 -10.41 0.32
N THR A 83 -12.49 -11.53 0.20
CA THR A 83 -13.50 -11.74 -0.85
C THR A 83 -14.72 -10.83 -0.71
N GLY A 84 -15.04 -10.39 0.51
CA GLY A 84 -16.09 -9.41 0.76
C GLY A 84 -15.61 -7.95 0.68
N ILE A 85 -14.32 -7.68 0.95
CA ILE A 85 -13.71 -6.35 0.85
C ILE A 85 -13.51 -5.95 -0.62
N LEU A 86 -12.95 -6.85 -1.43
CA LEU A 86 -12.55 -6.55 -2.79
C LEU A 86 -13.69 -6.02 -3.67
N PRO A 87 -14.90 -6.64 -3.70
CA PRO A 87 -16.02 -6.08 -4.45
C PRO A 87 -16.42 -4.66 -3.99
N LYS A 88 -16.38 -4.39 -2.69
CA LYS A 88 -16.72 -3.06 -2.14
C LYS A 88 -15.72 -2.00 -2.60
N VAL A 89 -14.42 -2.33 -2.59
CA VAL A 89 -13.36 -1.45 -3.11
C VAL A 89 -13.58 -1.19 -4.60
N LEU A 90 -13.77 -2.25 -5.41
CA LEU A 90 -14.00 -2.14 -6.85
C LEU A 90 -15.23 -1.31 -7.17
N THR A 91 -16.33 -1.48 -6.45
CA THR A 91 -17.54 -0.67 -6.64
C THR A 91 -17.28 0.80 -6.39
N LYS A 92 -16.55 1.14 -5.30
CA LYS A 92 -16.24 2.54 -4.98
C LYS A 92 -15.38 3.20 -6.06
N ILE A 93 -14.28 2.55 -6.46
CA ILE A 93 -13.39 3.12 -7.49
C ILE A 93 -14.03 3.19 -8.88
N SER A 94 -15.09 2.43 -9.15
CA SER A 94 -15.83 2.54 -10.40
C SER A 94 -16.73 3.77 -10.48
N THR A 95 -17.03 4.42 -9.35
CA THR A 95 -17.89 5.60 -9.30
C THR A 95 -17.13 6.92 -9.36
N GLU A 96 -15.94 6.96 -8.77
CA GLU A 96 -15.07 8.16 -8.73
C GLU A 96 -13.60 7.78 -8.47
N PRO A 97 -12.64 8.63 -8.87
CA PRO A 97 -11.23 8.42 -8.59
C PRO A 97 -10.93 8.43 -7.09
N HIS A 98 -10.05 7.52 -6.64
CA HIS A 98 -9.62 7.40 -5.24
C HIS A 98 -8.10 7.27 -5.11
N LEU A 99 -7.56 7.64 -3.96
CA LEU A 99 -6.29 7.11 -3.48
C LEU A 99 -6.56 5.78 -2.79
N ILE A 100 -6.12 4.69 -3.39
CA ILE A 100 -6.27 3.33 -2.86
C ILE A 100 -4.97 2.95 -2.15
N ILE A 101 -5.02 2.71 -0.85
CA ILE A 101 -3.90 2.20 -0.06
C ILE A 101 -4.20 0.77 0.33
N PHE A 102 -3.36 -0.17 -0.11
CA PHE A 102 -3.48 -1.58 0.19
C PHE A 102 -2.34 -2.01 1.12
N ASP A 103 -2.61 -2.16 2.41
CA ASP A 103 -1.64 -2.41 3.47
C ASP A 103 -1.99 -3.68 4.25
N SER A 104 -1.32 -4.78 4.03
CA SER A 104 -0.16 -4.99 3.18
C SER A 104 -0.30 -6.27 2.35
N ILE A 105 0.57 -6.42 1.36
CA ILE A 105 0.68 -7.68 0.58
C ILE A 105 1.05 -8.85 1.50
N ASN A 106 1.87 -8.62 2.53
CA ASN A 106 2.21 -9.65 3.52
C ASN A 106 0.97 -10.07 4.32
N GLY A 107 0.12 -9.12 4.72
CA GLY A 107 -1.17 -9.37 5.36
C GLY A 107 -2.10 -10.18 4.44
N LEU A 108 -2.13 -9.86 3.14
CA LEU A 108 -2.91 -10.63 2.16
C LEU A 108 -2.42 -12.09 2.06
N TYR A 109 -1.12 -12.31 1.97
CA TYR A 109 -0.54 -13.67 2.01
C TYR A 109 -0.91 -14.41 3.29
N ASN A 110 -0.89 -13.74 4.44
CA ASN A 110 -1.27 -14.35 5.73
C ASN A 110 -2.76 -14.75 5.74
N THR A 111 -3.63 -13.90 5.21
CA THR A 111 -5.07 -14.18 5.09
C THR A 111 -5.35 -15.39 4.19
N LEU A 112 -4.49 -15.64 3.21
CA LEU A 112 -4.60 -16.73 2.25
C LEU A 112 -3.65 -17.91 2.56
N SER A 113 -3.08 -17.97 3.76
CA SER A 113 -2.04 -18.96 4.13
C SER A 113 -2.45 -20.42 3.98
N ASN A 114 -3.74 -20.71 4.13
CA ASN A 114 -4.31 -22.06 3.95
C ASN A 114 -4.59 -22.42 2.48
N ASN A 115 -4.34 -21.51 1.54
CA ASN A 115 -4.55 -21.77 0.11
C ASN A 115 -3.22 -22.13 -0.55
N ALA A 116 -3.14 -23.31 -1.15
CA ALA A 116 -1.95 -23.78 -1.87
C ALA A 116 -1.55 -22.83 -3.03
N ASP A 117 -2.53 -22.15 -3.64
CA ASP A 117 -2.34 -21.19 -4.72
C ASP A 117 -2.24 -19.73 -4.25
N SER A 118 -1.96 -19.49 -2.97
CA SER A 118 -1.94 -18.14 -2.38
C SER A 118 -1.16 -17.12 -3.20
N GLY A 119 0.00 -17.48 -3.73
CA GLY A 119 0.81 -16.61 -4.58
C GLY A 119 0.10 -16.19 -5.88
N ARG A 120 -0.61 -17.13 -6.53
CA ARG A 120 -1.40 -16.84 -7.74
C ARG A 120 -2.57 -15.91 -7.41
N VAL A 121 -3.29 -16.19 -6.32
CA VAL A 121 -4.44 -15.39 -5.88
C VAL A 121 -4.00 -13.96 -5.52
N VAL A 122 -2.91 -13.81 -4.75
CA VAL A 122 -2.36 -12.49 -4.41
C VAL A 122 -2.05 -11.68 -5.66
N ASN A 123 -1.31 -12.27 -6.60
CA ASN A 123 -0.94 -11.58 -7.83
C ASN A 123 -2.16 -11.23 -8.69
N SER A 124 -3.18 -12.12 -8.76
CA SER A 124 -4.43 -11.83 -9.46
C SER A 124 -5.18 -10.64 -8.85
N ILE A 125 -5.23 -10.54 -7.51
CA ILE A 125 -5.84 -9.40 -6.81
C ILE A 125 -5.08 -8.11 -7.12
N LEU A 126 -3.75 -8.12 -7.07
CA LEU A 126 -2.93 -6.94 -7.38
C LEU A 126 -3.13 -6.48 -8.82
N MET A 127 -3.15 -7.41 -9.78
CA MET A 127 -3.43 -7.10 -11.18
C MET A 127 -4.84 -6.52 -11.37
N LEU A 128 -5.85 -7.10 -10.72
CA LEU A 128 -7.23 -6.63 -10.78
C LEU A 128 -7.35 -5.20 -10.23
N LEU A 129 -6.77 -4.93 -9.07
CA LEU A 129 -6.74 -3.59 -8.48
C LEU A 129 -5.97 -2.60 -9.37
N GLY A 130 -4.82 -2.99 -9.90
CA GLY A 130 -4.01 -2.15 -10.78
C GLY A 130 -4.74 -1.77 -12.06
N GLN A 131 -5.42 -2.73 -12.71
CA GLN A 131 -6.20 -2.44 -13.91
C GLN A 131 -7.40 -1.53 -13.61
N ASN A 132 -8.16 -1.81 -12.54
CA ASN A 132 -9.31 -0.99 -12.19
C ASN A 132 -8.88 0.43 -11.77
N SER A 133 -7.78 0.60 -11.04
CA SER A 133 -7.26 1.93 -10.70
C SER A 133 -6.88 2.72 -11.95
N LYS A 134 -6.30 2.06 -12.96
CA LYS A 134 -5.98 2.70 -14.24
C LYS A 134 -7.23 3.17 -14.97
N PHE A 135 -8.28 2.35 -15.06
CA PHE A 135 -9.55 2.72 -15.74
C PHE A 135 -10.30 3.82 -15.00
N SER A 136 -10.23 3.87 -13.68
CA SER A 136 -10.94 4.86 -12.85
C SER A 136 -10.14 6.14 -12.59
N ASN A 137 -8.95 6.31 -13.18
CA ASN A 137 -8.02 7.39 -12.85
C ASN A 137 -7.66 7.47 -11.36
N SER A 138 -7.73 6.36 -10.65
CA SER A 138 -7.33 6.24 -9.25
C SER A 138 -5.82 6.07 -9.12
N ILE A 139 -5.30 6.31 -7.91
CA ILE A 139 -3.90 6.06 -7.54
C ILE A 139 -3.88 4.82 -6.67
N LEU A 140 -3.17 3.76 -7.08
CA LEU A 140 -2.98 2.57 -6.27
C LEU A 140 -1.59 2.55 -5.64
N VAL A 141 -1.56 2.47 -4.32
CA VAL A 141 -0.34 2.32 -3.52
C VAL A 141 -0.46 1.03 -2.70
N THR A 142 0.44 0.09 -2.93
CA THR A 142 0.50 -1.15 -2.16
C THR A 142 1.76 -1.20 -1.33
N PHE A 143 1.68 -1.77 -0.13
CA PHE A 143 2.80 -1.89 0.80
C PHE A 143 3.18 -3.35 1.00
N ALA A 144 4.51 -3.61 1.07
CA ALA A 144 5.02 -4.92 1.42
C ALA A 144 6.27 -4.80 2.31
N LEU A 145 6.28 -5.52 3.43
CA LEU A 145 7.48 -5.70 4.23
C LEU A 145 8.48 -6.52 3.40
N ALA A 146 9.69 -6.02 3.27
CA ALA A 146 10.77 -6.67 2.54
C ALA A 146 12.10 -6.48 3.28
N GLY A 147 13.02 -7.39 3.07
CA GLY A 147 14.38 -7.29 3.57
C GLY A 147 15.39 -7.34 2.44
N LYS A 148 16.65 -7.01 2.72
CA LYS A 148 17.74 -7.15 1.78
C LYS A 148 18.42 -8.50 1.92
N LYS A 149 18.59 -9.19 0.81
CA LYS A 149 19.41 -10.40 0.69
C LYS A 149 20.29 -10.27 -0.58
N ASP A 150 21.61 -10.36 -0.43
CA ASP A 150 22.56 -10.23 -1.52
C ASP A 150 22.33 -8.97 -2.40
N ASN A 151 22.09 -7.82 -1.75
CA ASN A 151 21.69 -6.53 -2.33
C ASN A 151 20.32 -6.49 -3.05
N ASN A 152 19.58 -7.59 -3.07
CA ASN A 152 18.23 -7.63 -3.65
C ASN A 152 17.16 -7.48 -2.55
N TRP A 153 16.08 -6.81 -2.88
CA TRP A 153 14.90 -6.75 -2.02
C TRP A 153 14.07 -8.03 -2.18
N VAL A 154 13.83 -8.70 -1.06
CA VAL A 154 13.08 -9.96 -1.02
C VAL A 154 11.97 -9.90 0.00
N LEU A 155 10.82 -10.46 -0.35
CA LEU A 155 9.72 -10.65 0.59
C LEU A 155 10.03 -11.84 1.52
N PRO A 156 9.55 -11.79 2.79
CA PRO A 156 9.67 -12.91 3.71
C PRO A 156 9.06 -14.20 3.16
N ASN A 157 9.60 -15.33 3.60
CA ASN A 157 9.05 -16.67 3.32
C ASN A 157 8.96 -17.05 1.83
N GLY A 158 9.85 -16.53 0.99
CA GLY A 158 9.88 -16.86 -0.45
C GLY A 158 8.68 -16.34 -1.25
N ARG A 159 7.91 -15.40 -0.69
CA ARG A 159 6.78 -14.76 -1.38
C ARG A 159 7.27 -13.97 -2.56
N GLN A 160 6.46 -13.92 -3.62
CA GLN A 160 6.81 -13.22 -4.85
C GLN A 160 5.66 -12.35 -5.32
N ILE A 161 6.00 -11.20 -5.88
CA ILE A 161 5.07 -10.31 -6.58
C ILE A 161 5.46 -10.32 -8.05
N LEU A 162 4.48 -10.62 -8.92
CA LEU A 162 4.69 -10.54 -10.35
C LEU A 162 4.73 -9.06 -10.76
N GLU A 163 5.85 -8.71 -11.36
CA GLU A 163 6.06 -7.36 -11.88
C GLU A 163 5.28 -7.17 -13.17
N ASN A 164 4.79 -5.97 -13.38
CA ASN A 164 4.20 -5.56 -14.64
C ASN A 164 4.70 -4.15 -15.01
N GLU A 165 4.63 -3.82 -16.28
CA GLU A 165 5.14 -2.55 -16.83
C GLU A 165 4.50 -1.28 -16.23
N ASN A 166 3.32 -1.41 -15.62
CA ASN A 166 2.60 -0.29 -15.04
C ASN A 166 2.90 -0.11 -13.54
N MET A 167 3.66 -1.02 -12.93
CA MET A 167 3.97 -0.99 -11.50
C MET A 167 5.34 -0.35 -11.26
N LYS A 168 5.36 0.75 -10.52
CA LYS A 168 6.59 1.40 -10.07
C LYS A 168 6.98 0.87 -8.70
N LYS A 169 8.22 0.44 -8.53
CA LYS A 169 8.72 -0.06 -7.25
C LYS A 169 9.53 1.00 -6.52
N PHE A 170 9.18 1.24 -5.28
CA PHE A 170 9.87 2.12 -4.35
C PHE A 170 10.40 1.33 -3.17
N PHE A 171 11.59 1.69 -2.74
CA PHE A 171 12.24 1.10 -1.58
C PHE A 171 12.37 2.14 -0.48
N ILE A 172 11.92 1.78 0.72
CA ILE A 172 11.91 2.66 1.88
C ILE A 172 12.81 2.02 2.93
N SER A 173 14.00 2.59 3.08
CA SER A 173 14.96 2.11 4.08
C SER A 173 14.53 2.48 5.51
N ASP A 174 15.17 1.85 6.49
CA ASP A 174 15.04 2.15 7.92
C ASP A 174 15.35 3.62 8.24
N ARG A 175 16.24 4.27 7.47
CA ARG A 175 16.60 5.70 7.57
C ARG A 175 15.64 6.65 6.83
N SER A 176 14.46 6.17 6.45
CA SER A 176 13.46 6.97 5.73
C SER A 176 13.95 7.54 4.38
N LYS A 177 14.87 6.85 3.73
CA LYS A 177 15.30 7.18 2.37
C LYS A 177 14.44 6.44 1.37
N ILE A 178 13.92 7.17 0.37
CA ILE A 178 13.10 6.62 -0.72
C ILE A 178 13.99 6.49 -1.96
N THR A 179 13.98 5.32 -2.57
CA THR A 179 14.61 5.06 -3.87
C THR A 179 13.62 4.37 -4.80
N ILE A 180 13.76 4.57 -6.11
CA ILE A 180 12.94 3.91 -7.14
C ILE A 180 13.81 2.95 -7.95
N GLU A 181 13.26 1.79 -8.28
CA GLU A 181 13.86 0.89 -9.25
C GLU A 181 13.54 1.42 -10.65
N LYS A 182 14.61 1.53 -11.47
CA LYS A 182 14.49 1.96 -12.87
C LYS A 182 14.36 0.77 -13.78
#